data_22035b0250b6337f0c25e4d517f517e6
#
_entry.id   22035b0250b6337f0c25e4d517f517e6
#
_cell.length_a   1.000
_cell.length_b   1.000
_cell.length_c   1.000
_cell.angle_alpha   90.00
_cell.angle_beta   90.00
_cell.angle_gamma   90.00
#
_symmetry.space_group_name_H-M   'P 1'
#
loop_
_entity.id
_entity.type
_entity.pdbx_description
1 polymer ?
#
loop_
_entity_poly.entity_id
_entity_poly.type
_entity_poly.pdbx_seq_one_letter_code
_entity_poly.pdbx_strand_id
1 'polypeptide(L)'
;MKKVITYGTFDLLHYGHINLLRRAKAQGDYLIVALSTDEFNWNQKQKKCYFTYEQRKQLLEAIRYVDLVIPEESWGQKVSDVQEFRVDTFVMGNDWEGKFDFLKDYCEVVYLPRTPEISTTQIKQELKK
;
A
#
# COMPACT_ATOMS: atom_id res chain seq x y z
N MET A 1 -0.84 18.28 11.28
CA MET A 1 -0.86 16.80 11.16
C MET A 1 -0.12 16.39 9.89
N LYS A 2 0.86 15.53 10.05
CA LYS A 2 1.62 15.03 8.90
C LYS A 2 0.98 13.78 8.35
N LYS A 3 0.57 13.81 7.08
CA LYS A 3 -0.16 12.72 6.42
C LYS A 3 0.75 11.92 5.51
N VAL A 4 0.64 10.59 5.61
CA VAL A 4 1.41 9.63 4.83
C VAL A 4 0.46 8.80 3.99
N ILE A 5 0.84 8.47 2.76
CA ILE A 5 0.08 7.57 1.90
C ILE A 5 0.97 6.44 1.39
N THR A 6 0.41 5.24 1.33
CA THR A 6 1.04 4.11 0.67
C THR A 6 0.00 3.37 -0.17
N TYR A 7 0.47 2.64 -1.19
CA TYR A 7 -0.37 1.95 -2.16
C TYR A 7 -0.04 0.46 -2.17
N GLY A 8 -1.02 -0.38 -2.38
CA GLY A 8 -0.76 -1.80 -2.52
C GLY A 8 -2.00 -2.66 -2.61
N THR A 9 -1.77 -3.94 -2.83
CA THR A 9 -2.82 -4.96 -2.90
C THR A 9 -3.14 -5.54 -1.52
N PHE A 10 -2.14 -5.72 -0.69
CA PHE A 10 -2.26 -6.21 0.69
C PHE A 10 -3.12 -7.47 0.80
N ASP A 11 -2.90 -8.42 -0.10
CA ASP A 11 -3.57 -9.70 -0.05
C ASP A 11 -2.83 -10.63 0.92
N LEU A 12 -3.56 -11.44 1.67
CA LEU A 12 -3.00 -12.35 2.67
C LEU A 12 -2.03 -11.60 3.60
N LEU A 13 -2.56 -10.66 4.38
CA LEU A 13 -1.75 -9.85 5.29
C LEU A 13 -0.82 -10.72 6.13
N HIS A 14 0.43 -10.32 6.20
CA HIS A 14 1.46 -11.02 6.95
C HIS A 14 2.37 -10.02 7.66
N TYR A 15 3.34 -10.54 8.38
CA TYR A 15 4.25 -9.75 9.19
C TYR A 15 4.97 -8.65 8.39
N GLY A 16 5.35 -8.96 7.14
CA GLY A 16 5.99 -7.96 6.27
C GLY A 16 5.11 -6.77 5.96
N HIS A 17 3.82 -7.01 5.72
CA HIS A 17 2.85 -5.93 5.51
C HIS A 17 2.69 -5.08 6.78
N ILE A 18 2.60 -5.71 7.94
CA ILE A 18 2.46 -5.01 9.21
C ILE A 18 3.69 -4.13 9.48
N ASN A 19 4.89 -4.64 9.23
CA ASN A 19 6.11 -3.87 9.37
C ASN A 19 6.14 -2.66 8.45
N LEU A 20 5.73 -2.83 7.19
CA LEU A 20 5.67 -1.72 6.25
C LEU A 20 4.70 -0.65 6.74
N LEU A 21 3.51 -1.06 7.17
CA LEU A 21 2.48 -0.12 7.65
C LEU A 21 2.92 0.61 8.92
N ARG A 22 3.55 -0.10 9.85
CA ARG A 22 4.10 0.51 11.07
C ARG A 22 5.16 1.56 10.73
N ARG A 23 6.07 1.23 9.83
CA ARG A 23 7.16 2.12 9.43
C ARG A 23 6.65 3.30 8.62
N ALA A 24 5.63 3.07 7.77
CA ALA A 24 4.99 4.14 7.02
C ALA A 24 4.30 5.12 8.00
N LYS A 25 3.56 4.61 8.96
CA LYS A 25 2.91 5.45 9.98
C LYS A 25 3.93 6.28 10.76
N ALA A 26 5.10 5.71 11.04
CA ALA A 26 6.16 6.39 11.77
C ALA A 26 6.74 7.60 11.02
N GLN A 27 6.47 7.72 9.70
CA GLN A 27 6.88 8.88 8.91
C GLN A 27 5.98 10.10 9.13
N GLY A 28 4.86 9.93 9.83
CA GLY A 28 3.95 11.03 10.11
C GLY A 28 2.96 10.68 11.22
N ASP A 29 1.80 11.33 11.18
CA ASP A 29 0.78 11.21 12.22
C ASP A 29 -0.47 10.46 11.76
N TYR A 30 -0.67 10.37 10.44
CA TYR A 30 -1.91 9.86 9.85
C TYR A 30 -1.55 9.06 8.61
N LEU A 31 -1.94 7.78 8.57
CA LEU A 31 -1.61 6.90 7.45
C LEU A 31 -2.85 6.58 6.61
N ILE A 32 -2.76 6.91 5.34
CA ILE A 32 -3.75 6.56 4.31
C ILE A 32 -3.21 5.37 3.53
N VAL A 33 -4.02 4.34 3.36
CA VAL A 33 -3.67 3.19 2.51
C VAL A 33 -4.61 3.19 1.30
N ALA A 34 -4.04 3.34 0.12
CA ALA A 34 -4.77 3.21 -1.13
C ALA A 34 -4.71 1.74 -1.56
N LEU A 35 -5.84 1.08 -1.46
CA LEU A 35 -5.97 -0.38 -1.64
C LEU A 35 -6.50 -0.68 -3.03
N SER A 36 -5.75 -1.47 -3.81
CA SER A 36 -6.15 -1.80 -5.17
C SER A 36 -7.46 -2.59 -5.19
N THR A 37 -8.38 -2.16 -6.07
CA THR A 37 -9.67 -2.84 -6.24
C THR A 37 -9.50 -4.17 -6.98
N ASP A 38 -10.50 -5.05 -6.88
CA ASP A 38 -10.47 -6.32 -7.60
C ASP A 38 -10.45 -6.09 -9.12
N GLU A 39 -11.22 -5.13 -9.60
CA GLU A 39 -11.25 -4.76 -11.02
C GLU A 39 -9.91 -4.23 -11.49
N PHE A 40 -9.28 -3.35 -10.73
CA PHE A 40 -7.96 -2.81 -11.05
C PHE A 40 -6.91 -3.94 -11.12
N ASN A 41 -6.91 -4.83 -10.16
CA ASN A 41 -5.98 -5.95 -10.12
C ASN A 41 -6.15 -6.86 -11.32
N TRP A 42 -7.38 -7.17 -11.70
CA TRP A 42 -7.65 -8.01 -12.86
C TRP A 42 -7.29 -7.31 -14.17
N ASN A 43 -7.78 -6.07 -14.36
CA ASN A 43 -7.62 -5.36 -15.63
C ASN A 43 -6.18 -4.92 -15.90
N GLN A 44 -5.45 -4.50 -14.88
CA GLN A 44 -4.12 -3.91 -15.04
C GLN A 44 -2.98 -4.87 -14.67
N LYS A 45 -3.22 -5.81 -13.79
CA LYS A 45 -2.18 -6.71 -13.29
C LYS A 45 -2.44 -8.16 -13.64
N GLN A 46 -3.61 -8.49 -14.19
CA GLN A 46 -4.04 -9.88 -14.45
C GLN A 46 -3.92 -10.74 -13.19
N LYS A 47 -4.28 -10.16 -12.05
CA LYS A 47 -4.10 -10.75 -10.74
C LYS A 47 -5.45 -10.93 -10.06
N LYS A 48 -5.69 -12.12 -9.52
CA LYS A 48 -6.85 -12.39 -8.69
C LYS A 48 -6.38 -12.61 -7.26
N CYS A 49 -6.90 -11.79 -6.33
CA CYS A 49 -6.55 -11.90 -4.93
C CYS A 49 -7.27 -13.06 -4.25
N TYR A 50 -6.68 -13.59 -3.21
CA TYR A 50 -7.32 -14.59 -2.36
C TYR A 50 -8.53 -14.00 -1.64
N PHE A 51 -8.36 -12.77 -1.08
CA PHE A 51 -9.44 -12.04 -0.44
C PHE A 51 -9.99 -10.96 -1.39
N THR A 52 -11.30 -10.72 -1.31
CA THR A 52 -11.94 -9.64 -2.05
C THR A 52 -11.48 -8.27 -1.53
N TYR A 53 -11.73 -7.23 -2.31
CA TYR A 53 -11.44 -5.86 -1.87
C TYR A 53 -12.06 -5.56 -0.51
N GLU A 54 -13.34 -5.90 -0.31
CA GLU A 54 -14.01 -5.63 0.97
C GLU A 54 -13.36 -6.36 2.14
N GLN A 55 -12.96 -7.61 1.94
CA GLN A 55 -12.27 -8.37 2.97
C GLN A 55 -10.89 -7.78 3.27
N ARG A 56 -10.14 -7.41 2.23
CA ARG A 56 -8.83 -6.79 2.41
C ARG A 56 -8.95 -5.44 3.11
N LYS A 57 -9.97 -4.66 2.77
CA LYS A 57 -10.24 -3.37 3.42
C LYS A 57 -10.54 -3.54 4.91
N GLN A 58 -11.39 -4.51 5.25
CA GLN A 58 -11.73 -4.79 6.65
C GLN A 58 -10.49 -5.19 7.45
N LEU A 59 -9.62 -6.02 6.87
CA LEU A 59 -8.39 -6.43 7.53
C LEU A 59 -7.47 -5.23 7.77
N LEU A 60 -7.32 -4.35 6.78
CA LEU A 60 -6.50 -3.14 6.93
C LEU A 60 -7.08 -2.19 7.96
N GLU A 61 -8.40 -2.02 7.97
CA GLU A 61 -9.06 -1.12 8.93
C GLU A 61 -8.92 -1.60 10.37
N ALA A 62 -8.65 -2.88 10.58
CA ALA A 62 -8.42 -3.44 11.90
C ALA A 62 -6.99 -3.23 12.40
N ILE A 63 -6.08 -2.78 11.53
CA ILE A 63 -4.68 -2.57 11.88
C ILE A 63 -4.53 -1.20 12.53
N ARG A 64 -3.93 -1.18 13.72
CA ARG A 64 -3.80 0.03 14.53
C ARG A 64 -3.05 1.18 13.86
N TYR A 65 -2.22 0.88 12.86
CA TYR A 65 -1.41 1.91 12.19
C TYR A 65 -2.15 2.58 11.04
N VAL A 66 -3.26 2.02 10.58
CA VAL A 66 -4.01 2.52 9.43
C VAL A 66 -5.12 3.44 9.88
N ASP A 67 -5.15 4.66 9.35
CA ASP A 67 -6.16 5.65 9.71
C ASP A 67 -7.28 5.75 8.67
N LEU A 68 -6.97 5.51 7.40
CA LEU A 68 -7.95 5.61 6.32
C LEU A 68 -7.58 4.65 5.19
N VAL A 69 -8.57 3.96 4.65
CA VAL A 69 -8.40 3.13 3.45
C VAL A 69 -9.20 3.75 2.31
N ILE A 70 -8.54 4.00 1.18
CA ILE A 70 -9.17 4.51 -0.04
C ILE A 70 -8.93 3.51 -1.18
N PRO A 71 -9.78 3.50 -2.23
CA PRO A 71 -9.55 2.58 -3.34
C PRO A 71 -8.47 3.09 -4.28
N GLU A 72 -7.65 2.17 -4.78
CA GLU A 72 -6.79 2.42 -5.93
C GLU A 72 -7.46 1.80 -7.16
N GLU A 73 -7.91 2.65 -8.09
CA GLU A 73 -8.66 2.24 -9.27
C GLU A 73 -7.89 2.47 -10.58
N SER A 74 -6.80 3.23 -10.52
CA SER A 74 -5.98 3.52 -11.70
C SER A 74 -4.54 3.81 -11.31
N TRP A 75 -3.62 3.61 -12.26
CA TRP A 75 -2.22 3.97 -12.05
C TRP A 75 -2.03 5.48 -11.92
N GLY A 76 -2.89 6.25 -12.61
CA GLY A 76 -2.72 7.70 -12.72
C GLY A 76 -3.31 8.53 -11.60
N GLN A 77 -3.91 7.91 -10.59
CA GLN A 77 -4.59 8.67 -9.53
C GLN A 77 -3.64 9.24 -8.46
N LYS A 78 -2.37 8.86 -8.45
CA LYS A 78 -1.45 9.18 -7.35
C LYS A 78 -1.26 10.67 -7.12
N VAL A 79 -1.05 11.44 -8.19
CA VAL A 79 -0.90 12.90 -8.07
C VAL A 79 -2.18 13.53 -7.50
N SER A 80 -3.32 13.13 -8.04
CA SER A 80 -4.62 13.61 -7.56
C SER A 80 -4.84 13.28 -6.09
N ASP A 81 -4.53 12.04 -5.67
CA ASP A 81 -4.67 11.62 -4.28
C ASP A 81 -3.79 12.44 -3.35
N VAL A 82 -2.54 12.65 -3.72
CA VAL A 82 -1.59 13.42 -2.92
C VAL A 82 -2.09 14.85 -2.73
N GLN A 83 -2.63 15.45 -3.77
CA GLN A 83 -3.15 16.81 -3.69
C GLN A 83 -4.47 16.88 -2.92
N GLU A 84 -5.40 15.98 -3.20
CA GLU A 84 -6.73 15.98 -2.57
C GLU A 84 -6.63 15.75 -1.06
N PHE A 85 -5.82 14.78 -0.64
CA PHE A 85 -5.68 14.47 0.78
C PHE A 85 -4.59 15.28 1.47
N ARG A 86 -3.91 16.17 0.74
CA ARG A 86 -2.81 16.99 1.27
C ARG A 86 -1.74 16.14 1.94
N VAL A 87 -1.27 15.16 1.20
CA VAL A 87 -0.27 14.20 1.68
C VAL A 87 1.11 14.86 1.77
N ASP A 88 1.79 14.65 2.88
CA ASP A 88 3.15 15.15 3.10
C ASP A 88 4.20 14.16 2.63
N THR A 89 3.94 12.86 2.78
CA THR A 89 4.92 11.82 2.47
C THR A 89 4.26 10.63 1.77
N PHE A 90 4.84 10.24 0.64
CA PHE A 90 4.47 9.03 -0.09
C PHE A 90 5.48 7.94 0.27
N VAL A 91 5.00 6.77 0.70
CA VAL A 91 5.87 5.66 1.13
C VAL A 91 5.56 4.41 0.33
N MET A 92 6.60 3.76 -0.18
CA MET A 92 6.50 2.46 -0.85
C MET A 92 7.67 1.58 -0.45
N GLY A 93 7.55 0.28 -0.71
CA GLY A 93 8.69 -0.62 -0.56
C GLY A 93 9.78 -0.31 -1.58
N ASN A 94 11.03 -0.66 -1.26
CA ASN A 94 12.17 -0.32 -2.14
C ASN A 94 12.22 -1.12 -3.44
N ASP A 95 11.34 -2.12 -3.62
CA ASP A 95 11.16 -2.79 -4.91
C ASP A 95 10.75 -1.79 -6.01
N TRP A 96 10.16 -0.67 -5.60
CA TRP A 96 9.67 0.37 -6.49
C TRP A 96 10.60 1.58 -6.57
N GLU A 97 11.81 1.48 -6.01
CA GLU A 97 12.73 2.61 -5.90
C GLU A 97 12.90 3.33 -7.24
N GLY A 98 12.73 4.65 -7.20
CA GLY A 98 12.84 5.51 -8.38
C GLY A 98 11.57 5.61 -9.22
N LYS A 99 10.66 4.67 -9.12
CA LYS A 99 9.49 4.60 -10.01
C LYS A 99 8.42 5.66 -9.73
N PHE A 100 8.45 6.23 -8.54
CA PHE A 100 7.48 7.24 -8.12
C PHE A 100 8.14 8.58 -7.82
N ASP A 101 9.35 8.78 -8.32
CA ASP A 101 10.09 10.03 -8.10
C ASP A 101 9.39 11.26 -8.70
N PHE A 102 8.50 11.06 -9.67
CA PHE A 102 7.68 12.15 -10.20
C PHE A 102 6.80 12.81 -9.13
N LEU A 103 6.52 12.11 -8.03
CA LEU A 103 5.75 12.66 -6.92
C LEU A 103 6.54 13.62 -6.04
N LYS A 104 7.87 13.69 -6.23
CA LYS A 104 8.72 14.60 -5.45
C LYS A 104 8.38 16.08 -5.64
N ASP A 105 7.72 16.42 -6.74
CA ASP A 105 7.23 17.78 -6.97
C ASP A 105 6.05 18.13 -6.06
N TYR A 106 5.41 17.14 -5.44
CA TYR A 106 4.18 17.31 -4.68
C TYR A 106 4.33 16.94 -3.20
N CYS A 107 5.24 16.03 -2.87
CA CYS A 107 5.43 15.54 -1.51
C CYS A 107 6.79 14.86 -1.38
N GLU A 108 7.14 14.50 -0.14
CA GLU A 108 8.33 13.69 0.11
C GLU A 108 8.06 12.25 -0.36
N VAL A 109 9.05 11.62 -0.98
CA VAL A 109 8.95 10.23 -1.45
C VAL A 109 9.98 9.38 -0.72
N VAL A 110 9.53 8.33 -0.05
CA VAL A 110 10.37 7.44 0.76
C VAL A 110 10.18 6.01 0.30
N TYR A 111 11.29 5.29 0.09
CA TYR A 111 11.28 3.87 -0.22
C TYR A 111 11.85 3.11 0.95
N LEU A 112 11.08 2.17 1.51
CA LEU A 112 11.48 1.42 2.70
C LEU A 112 12.04 0.05 2.33
N PRO A 113 13.10 -0.41 3.04
CA PRO A 113 13.60 -1.76 2.82
C PRO A 113 12.55 -2.80 3.14
N ARG A 114 12.57 -3.86 2.36
CA ARG A 114 11.65 -4.98 2.50
C ARG A 114 11.95 -5.80 3.76
N THR A 115 10.89 -6.33 4.41
CA THR A 115 11.08 -7.31 5.48
C THR A 115 11.56 -8.62 4.85
N PRO A 116 12.74 -9.13 5.25
CA PRO A 116 13.29 -10.33 4.61
C PRO A 116 12.44 -11.58 4.88
N GLU A 117 12.57 -12.55 3.96
CA GLU A 117 12.10 -13.92 4.13
C GLU A 117 10.59 -14.14 4.16
N ILE A 118 9.78 -13.10 3.88
CA ILE A 118 8.33 -13.28 3.81
C ILE A 118 7.73 -12.46 2.66
N SER A 119 6.80 -13.07 1.92
CA SER A 119 6.06 -12.41 0.86
C SER A 119 4.72 -13.12 0.65
N THR A 120 3.76 -12.44 0.03
CA THR A 120 2.47 -13.03 -0.33
C THR A 120 2.65 -14.23 -1.27
N THR A 121 3.57 -14.12 -2.22
CA THR A 121 3.88 -15.21 -3.14
C THR A 121 4.36 -16.46 -2.41
N GLN A 122 5.27 -16.27 -1.46
CA GLN A 122 5.78 -17.37 -0.65
C GLN A 122 4.66 -18.03 0.14
N ILE A 123 3.80 -17.25 0.77
CA ILE A 123 2.67 -17.76 1.54
C ILE A 123 1.74 -18.59 0.65
N LYS A 124 1.40 -18.06 -0.54
CA LYS A 124 0.55 -18.78 -1.48
C LYS A 124 1.15 -20.11 -1.93
N GLN A 125 2.45 -20.12 -2.17
CA GLN A 125 3.15 -21.36 -2.55
C GLN A 125 3.11 -22.39 -1.43
N GLU A 126 3.33 -21.97 -0.20
CA GLU A 126 3.30 -22.86 0.96
C GLU A 126 1.91 -23.43 1.19
N LEU A 127 0.86 -22.63 0.99
CA LEU A 127 -0.52 -23.09 1.18
C LEU A 127 -0.96 -24.11 0.12
N LYS A 128 -0.26 -24.20 -1.01
CA LYS A 128 -0.55 -25.18 -2.06
C LYS A 128 0.06 -26.56 -1.82
N LYS A 129 0.91 -26.68 -0.83
CA LYS A 129 1.58 -27.94 -0.53
C LYS A 129 0.65 -28.99 0.14
#